data_b1c822f3cdd5977e776786866778755d
#
_entry.id   b1c822f3cdd5977e776786866778755d
#
_cell.length_a   1.000
_cell.length_b   1.000
_cell.length_c   1.000
_cell.angle_alpha   90.00
_cell.angle_beta   90.00
_cell.angle_gamma   90.00
#
_symmetry.space_group_name_H-M   'P 1'
#
loop_
_entity.id
_entity.type
_entity.pdbx_description
1 polymer ?
#
loop_
_entity_poly.entity_id
_entity_poly.type
_entity_poly.pdbx_seq_one_letter_code
_entity_poly.pdbx_strand_id
1 'polypeptide(L)'
;CMPALADNTTQSVSQVTSAVTLDKDVDYHVTSATPFTTTGSINLTNTDHAVIILDALKPSLALNQLAFITINGEQAVNGKNCQVKIYNRGAIIMPYGADFKPLTVYTEPNFKGESCNNFNTGNSGGFMQTLSKDQLNNRIKSFRLKRGYMVTFALKEGGRGYSRCFVADKADIEVNLPALMRNRISSYRLFKWNDVSKAGLANDTRGESNDALNTQWCYSFGLGENTGIDRECVPHHIYEDWPNAAACGSVNYTTSSPNMKTNNEPRNTADDHPQTLDEILNNWESLMRTGQRLCTPSSWDGSSGFNQQFLDSIDARGWRCDILDIHSYWAMGSFYSLNGLYQNARRPIWVTEWCWGASWNNNGAFANGVTE
;
A
#
# COMPACT_ATOMS: atom_id res chain seq x y z
N CYS A 1 1.24 4.04 18.41
CA CYS A 1 2.45 3.52 17.75
C CYS A 1 2.49 2.02 17.95
N MET A 2 2.68 1.27 16.89
CA MET A 2 2.98 -0.17 16.97
C MET A 2 4.49 -0.30 17.15
N PRO A 3 5.02 -1.18 18.01
CA PRO A 3 6.43 -1.44 18.02
C PRO A 3 6.78 -2.18 16.72
N ALA A 4 7.43 -1.50 15.79
CA ALA A 4 8.25 -2.17 14.78
C ALA A 4 9.43 -2.83 15.48
N LEU A 5 9.91 -3.95 15.00
CA LEU A 5 11.27 -4.38 15.27
C LEU A 5 12.19 -3.25 14.82
N ALA A 6 13.38 -3.11 15.43
CA ALA A 6 14.28 -2.02 15.08
C ALA A 6 14.45 -1.95 13.55
N ASP A 7 14.38 -0.74 13.00
CA ASP A 7 14.65 -0.53 11.58
C ASP A 7 16.08 -1.00 11.27
N ASN A 8 16.27 -1.56 10.08
CA ASN A 8 17.60 -1.90 9.59
C ASN A 8 18.50 -0.68 9.56
N THR A 9 19.80 -0.89 9.73
CA THR A 9 20.79 0.15 9.46
C THR A 9 20.91 0.39 7.97
N THR A 10 21.08 1.64 7.56
CA THR A 10 21.24 2.00 6.15
C THR A 10 22.73 2.03 5.77
N GLN A 11 23.10 1.31 4.72
CA GLN A 11 24.39 1.41 4.04
C GLN A 11 24.16 1.79 2.58
N SER A 12 25.06 2.60 2.01
CA SER A 12 24.91 3.07 0.65
C SER A 12 26.23 3.06 -0.10
N VAL A 13 26.19 2.54 -1.33
CA VAL A 13 27.30 2.58 -2.30
C VAL A 13 26.78 3.05 -3.65
N SER A 14 27.67 3.62 -4.48
CA SER A 14 27.26 3.96 -5.86
C SER A 14 27.18 2.68 -6.71
N GLN A 15 28.13 1.77 -6.58
CA GLN A 15 28.25 0.55 -7.37
C GLN A 15 28.99 -0.54 -6.58
N VAL A 16 28.61 -1.78 -6.75
CA VAL A 16 29.27 -2.96 -6.19
C VAL A 16 30.39 -3.41 -7.13
N THR A 17 31.65 -3.25 -6.70
CA THR A 17 32.81 -3.49 -7.55
C THR A 17 33.58 -4.78 -7.20
N SER A 18 33.25 -5.42 -6.09
CA SER A 18 33.83 -6.69 -5.61
C SER A 18 32.77 -7.49 -4.88
N ALA A 19 33.09 -8.73 -4.51
CA ALA A 19 32.20 -9.56 -3.71
C ALA A 19 31.98 -8.96 -2.32
N VAL A 20 30.73 -8.84 -1.91
CA VAL A 20 30.26 -8.33 -0.61
C VAL A 20 29.36 -9.36 0.05
N THR A 21 29.58 -9.62 1.34
CA THR A 21 28.61 -10.32 2.19
C THR A 21 27.95 -9.29 3.07
N LEU A 22 26.62 -9.21 3.05
CA LEU A 22 25.89 -8.23 3.84
C LEU A 22 25.81 -8.68 5.30
N ASP A 23 25.96 -7.70 6.18
CA ASP A 23 25.63 -7.86 7.59
C ASP A 23 24.13 -8.05 7.78
N LYS A 24 23.73 -8.60 8.92
CA LYS A 24 22.31 -8.71 9.26
C LYS A 24 21.71 -7.33 9.54
N ASP A 25 20.39 -7.24 9.40
CA ASP A 25 19.59 -6.06 9.71
C ASP A 25 20.10 -4.80 8.97
N VAL A 26 20.36 -4.93 7.64
CA VAL A 26 20.86 -3.85 6.80
C VAL A 26 19.94 -3.62 5.60
N ASP A 27 19.65 -2.34 5.32
CA ASP A 27 19.14 -1.85 4.06
C ASP A 27 20.31 -1.38 3.21
N TYR A 28 20.73 -2.20 2.24
CA TYR A 28 21.91 -1.94 1.42
C TYR A 28 21.50 -1.28 0.11
N HIS A 29 21.74 0.01 -0.01
CA HIS A 29 21.43 0.83 -1.15
C HIS A 29 22.54 0.82 -2.20
N VAL A 30 22.18 0.56 -3.46
CA VAL A 30 23.05 0.72 -4.63
C VAL A 30 22.44 1.79 -5.52
N THR A 31 23.11 2.95 -5.65
CA THR A 31 22.48 4.15 -6.21
C THR A 31 22.66 4.30 -7.73
N SER A 32 23.61 3.57 -8.34
CA SER A 32 23.85 3.62 -9.78
C SER A 32 22.83 2.82 -10.59
N ALA A 33 22.52 3.30 -11.79
CA ALA A 33 21.76 2.55 -12.79
C ALA A 33 22.53 1.33 -13.35
N THR A 34 23.86 1.26 -13.14
CA THR A 34 24.72 0.10 -13.41
C THR A 34 25.26 -0.44 -12.06
N PRO A 35 24.43 -1.15 -11.27
CA PRO A 35 24.72 -1.41 -9.87
C PRO A 35 25.90 -2.35 -9.63
N PHE A 36 26.26 -3.19 -10.62
CA PHE A 36 27.35 -4.17 -10.49
C PHE A 36 28.37 -4.00 -11.60
N THR A 37 29.65 -4.14 -11.26
CA THR A 37 30.72 -4.43 -12.23
C THR A 37 30.77 -5.93 -12.51
N THR A 38 31.59 -6.36 -13.45
CA THR A 38 31.78 -7.79 -13.80
C THR A 38 32.33 -8.63 -12.64
N THR A 39 32.98 -8.00 -11.66
CA THR A 39 33.56 -8.63 -10.46
C THR A 39 32.72 -8.37 -9.20
N GLY A 40 31.70 -7.53 -9.31
CA GLY A 40 30.80 -7.19 -8.20
C GLY A 40 29.78 -8.28 -7.97
N SER A 41 29.54 -8.64 -6.72
CA SER A 41 28.46 -9.53 -6.32
C SER A 41 28.03 -9.31 -4.88
N ILE A 42 26.81 -9.69 -4.54
CA ILE A 42 26.32 -9.64 -3.17
C ILE A 42 25.87 -11.03 -2.73
N ASN A 43 26.33 -11.43 -1.56
CA ASN A 43 25.85 -12.62 -0.86
C ASN A 43 25.12 -12.22 0.41
N LEU A 44 23.93 -12.81 0.64
CA LEU A 44 23.12 -12.57 1.84
C LEU A 44 22.42 -13.86 2.27
N THR A 45 21.91 -13.86 3.50
CA THR A 45 21.13 -14.97 4.03
C THR A 45 19.65 -14.58 4.12
N ASN A 46 18.76 -15.58 4.13
CA ASN A 46 17.32 -15.34 4.28
C ASN A 46 16.89 -15.13 5.74
N THR A 47 17.79 -15.27 6.70
CA THR A 47 17.51 -15.14 8.13
C THR A 47 18.00 -13.84 8.75
N ASP A 48 18.81 -13.09 8.02
CA ASP A 48 19.53 -11.93 8.56
C ASP A 48 18.76 -10.60 8.38
N HIS A 49 17.56 -10.63 7.79
CA HIS A 49 16.71 -9.47 7.47
C HIS A 49 17.39 -8.41 6.56
N ALA A 50 18.59 -8.70 6.06
CA ALA A 50 19.24 -7.83 5.11
C ALA A 50 18.47 -7.78 3.79
N VAL A 51 18.40 -6.61 3.17
CA VAL A 51 17.77 -6.41 1.86
C VAL A 51 18.69 -5.58 0.97
N ILE A 52 18.53 -5.73 -0.35
CA ILE A 52 19.22 -4.93 -1.35
C ILE A 52 18.22 -3.97 -1.96
N ILE A 53 18.58 -2.69 -2.05
CA ILE A 53 17.76 -1.65 -2.67
C ILE A 53 18.54 -1.09 -3.87
N LEU A 54 17.97 -1.22 -5.05
CA LEU A 54 18.51 -0.67 -6.30
C LEU A 54 17.77 0.63 -6.61
N ASP A 55 18.30 1.76 -6.13
CA ASP A 55 17.59 3.04 -6.11
C ASP A 55 17.26 3.58 -7.52
N ALA A 56 18.08 3.25 -8.51
CA ALA A 56 17.94 3.74 -9.89
C ALA A 56 17.28 2.74 -10.86
N LEU A 57 16.91 1.55 -10.39
CA LEU A 57 16.35 0.50 -11.24
C LEU A 57 14.93 0.12 -10.80
N LYS A 58 13.97 0.27 -11.70
CA LYS A 58 12.62 -0.27 -11.51
C LYS A 58 12.65 -1.82 -11.44
N PRO A 59 11.64 -2.46 -10.83
CA PRO A 59 11.64 -3.91 -10.59
C PRO A 59 11.96 -4.79 -11.80
N SER A 60 11.41 -4.48 -12.98
CA SER A 60 11.67 -5.24 -14.20
C SER A 60 13.15 -5.23 -14.61
N LEU A 61 13.85 -4.12 -14.38
CA LEU A 61 15.30 -4.01 -14.65
C LEU A 61 16.11 -4.64 -13.51
N ALA A 62 15.64 -4.55 -12.28
CA ALA A 62 16.25 -5.19 -11.11
C ALA A 62 16.28 -6.73 -11.23
N LEU A 63 15.30 -7.34 -11.92
CA LEU A 63 15.30 -8.78 -12.18
C LEU A 63 16.58 -9.23 -12.92
N ASN A 64 17.10 -8.42 -13.85
CA ASN A 64 18.32 -8.72 -14.57
C ASN A 64 19.57 -8.70 -13.69
N GLN A 65 19.49 -8.03 -12.53
CA GLN A 65 20.61 -7.91 -11.59
C GLN A 65 20.72 -9.10 -10.64
N LEU A 66 19.69 -9.95 -10.58
CA LEU A 66 19.71 -11.15 -9.74
C LEU A 66 20.88 -12.09 -10.06
N ALA A 67 21.41 -12.06 -11.29
CA ALA A 67 22.60 -12.82 -11.68
C ALA A 67 23.84 -12.53 -10.83
N PHE A 68 23.90 -11.37 -10.17
CA PHE A 68 25.00 -10.94 -9.31
C PHE A 68 24.74 -11.19 -7.82
N ILE A 69 23.64 -11.87 -7.47
CA ILE A 69 23.18 -12.00 -6.08
C ILE A 69 23.01 -13.47 -5.73
N THR A 70 23.54 -13.87 -4.58
CA THR A 70 23.30 -15.19 -4.00
C THR A 70 22.63 -15.07 -2.64
N ILE A 71 21.79 -16.05 -2.32
CA ILE A 71 21.06 -16.16 -1.06
C ILE A 71 21.33 -17.54 -0.48
N ASN A 72 21.93 -17.62 0.70
CA ASN A 72 22.43 -18.85 1.30
C ASN A 72 23.35 -19.65 0.35
N GLY A 73 24.13 -18.96 -0.49
CA GLY A 73 25.02 -19.57 -1.47
C GLY A 73 24.34 -20.03 -2.78
N GLU A 74 23.02 -19.93 -2.89
CA GLU A 74 22.27 -20.22 -4.12
C GLU A 74 21.98 -18.96 -4.92
N GLN A 75 21.93 -19.07 -6.24
CA GLN A 75 21.53 -17.97 -7.13
C GLN A 75 20.17 -17.38 -6.72
N ALA A 76 20.09 -16.06 -6.64
CA ALA A 76 18.82 -15.38 -6.38
C ALA A 76 17.84 -15.58 -7.55
N VAL A 77 16.62 -16.01 -7.23
CA VAL A 77 15.53 -16.22 -8.21
C VAL A 77 14.24 -15.66 -7.65
N ASN A 78 13.68 -14.69 -8.35
CA ASN A 78 12.42 -14.06 -7.95
C ASN A 78 11.28 -15.09 -7.89
N GLY A 79 10.55 -15.11 -6.79
CA GLY A 79 9.47 -16.08 -6.53
C GLY A 79 9.94 -17.44 -5.98
N LYS A 80 11.25 -17.69 -5.88
CA LYS A 80 11.82 -18.93 -5.30
C LYS A 80 12.51 -18.68 -3.94
N ASN A 81 13.50 -17.80 -3.90
CA ASN A 81 14.26 -17.47 -2.69
C ASN A 81 14.39 -15.96 -2.44
N CYS A 82 13.79 -15.14 -3.30
CA CYS A 82 13.63 -13.71 -3.06
C CYS A 82 12.34 -13.17 -3.69
N GLN A 83 11.98 -11.95 -3.29
CA GLN A 83 10.97 -11.14 -3.95
C GLN A 83 11.61 -9.83 -4.42
N VAL A 84 11.35 -9.48 -5.70
CA VAL A 84 11.68 -8.17 -6.25
C VAL A 84 10.40 -7.35 -6.27
N LYS A 85 10.42 -6.17 -5.66
CA LYS A 85 9.25 -5.31 -5.50
C LYS A 85 9.61 -3.85 -5.71
N ILE A 86 8.60 -3.00 -5.87
CA ILE A 86 8.78 -1.56 -5.90
C ILE A 86 9.26 -1.08 -4.52
N TYR A 87 10.25 -0.20 -4.52
CA TYR A 87 10.68 0.55 -3.35
C TYR A 87 11.02 1.97 -3.75
N ASN A 88 10.23 2.93 -3.26
CA ASN A 88 10.32 4.33 -3.66
C ASN A 88 10.30 4.46 -5.20
N ARG A 89 11.36 4.98 -5.82
CA ARG A 89 11.53 5.07 -7.28
C ARG A 89 12.35 3.94 -7.88
N GLY A 90 12.79 3.01 -7.07
CA GLY A 90 13.62 1.88 -7.44
C GLY A 90 12.98 0.54 -7.11
N ALA A 91 13.82 -0.44 -6.80
CA ALA A 91 13.40 -1.78 -6.43
C ALA A 91 14.08 -2.27 -5.15
N ILE A 92 13.38 -3.10 -4.39
CA ILE A 92 13.90 -3.85 -3.25
C ILE A 92 13.94 -5.33 -3.59
N ILE A 93 15.04 -5.99 -3.22
CA ILE A 93 15.23 -7.43 -3.31
C ILE A 93 15.26 -7.97 -1.87
N MET A 94 14.23 -8.73 -1.53
CA MET A 94 14.01 -9.26 -0.19
C MET A 94 14.21 -10.78 -0.21
N PRO A 95 15.20 -11.32 0.53
CA PRO A 95 15.42 -12.76 0.59
C PRO A 95 14.34 -13.46 1.42
N TYR A 96 14.04 -14.71 1.09
CA TYR A 96 13.21 -15.59 1.90
C TYR A 96 13.56 -17.07 1.69
N GLY A 97 13.21 -17.93 2.66
CA GLY A 97 13.38 -19.37 2.56
C GLY A 97 12.14 -20.09 1.99
N ALA A 98 12.28 -21.38 1.74
CA ALA A 98 11.20 -22.22 1.21
C ALA A 98 9.99 -22.32 2.16
N ASP A 99 10.22 -22.16 3.46
CA ASP A 99 9.21 -22.17 4.52
C ASP A 99 8.66 -20.77 4.86
N PHE A 100 8.98 -19.77 4.05
CA PHE A 100 8.58 -18.39 4.28
C PHE A 100 7.06 -18.25 4.42
N LYS A 101 6.64 -17.63 5.51
CA LYS A 101 5.24 -17.29 5.80
C LYS A 101 5.17 -15.82 6.21
N PRO A 102 4.44 -15.00 5.45
CA PRO A 102 4.39 -13.57 5.73
C PRO A 102 3.60 -13.20 6.99
N LEU A 103 2.65 -14.04 7.40
CA LEU A 103 1.81 -13.83 8.58
C LEU A 103 1.86 -15.05 9.51
N THR A 104 2.09 -14.82 10.79
CA THR A 104 1.91 -15.82 11.86
C THR A 104 1.06 -15.20 12.96
N VAL A 105 -0.02 -15.88 13.34
CA VAL A 105 -0.92 -15.46 14.42
C VAL A 105 -0.79 -16.37 15.64
N TYR A 106 -1.12 -15.87 16.84
CA TYR A 106 -0.94 -16.55 18.12
C TYR A 106 -2.16 -16.39 19.02
N THR A 107 -2.45 -17.42 19.84
CA THR A 107 -3.56 -17.41 20.79
C THR A 107 -3.27 -16.64 22.07
N GLU A 108 -2.01 -16.32 22.36
CA GLU A 108 -1.61 -15.57 23.55
C GLU A 108 -0.92 -14.25 23.17
N PRO A 109 -0.92 -13.25 24.07
CA PRO A 109 -0.10 -12.07 23.90
C PRO A 109 1.39 -12.41 23.84
N ASN A 110 2.20 -11.49 23.29
CA ASN A 110 3.64 -11.63 23.18
C ASN A 110 4.08 -12.86 22.40
N PHE A 111 3.28 -13.21 21.35
CA PHE A 111 3.60 -14.24 20.35
C PHE A 111 3.79 -15.63 20.96
N LYS A 112 2.94 -15.98 21.93
CA LYS A 112 2.95 -17.25 22.68
C LYS A 112 1.67 -18.05 22.39
N GLY A 113 1.66 -19.28 22.94
CA GLY A 113 0.57 -20.22 22.82
C GLY A 113 0.55 -20.94 21.46
N GLU A 114 -0.62 -21.43 21.07
CA GLU A 114 -0.82 -22.04 19.77
C GLU A 114 -0.65 -21.01 18.65
N SER A 115 -0.03 -21.43 17.55
CA SER A 115 0.20 -20.54 16.41
C SER A 115 -0.30 -21.14 15.11
N CYS A 116 -0.62 -20.26 14.15
CA CYS A 116 -0.94 -20.61 12.78
C CYS A 116 -0.25 -19.64 11.81
N ASN A 117 0.27 -20.18 10.70
CA ASN A 117 0.87 -19.40 9.62
C ASN A 117 0.33 -19.80 8.24
N ASN A 118 -0.77 -20.56 8.19
CA ASN A 118 -1.41 -20.98 6.95
C ASN A 118 -2.36 -19.90 6.42
N PHE A 119 -1.78 -18.84 5.86
CA PHE A 119 -2.50 -17.72 5.28
C PHE A 119 -2.05 -17.49 3.84
N ASN A 120 -2.99 -17.36 2.93
CA ASN A 120 -2.72 -17.07 1.53
C ASN A 120 -2.73 -15.56 1.27
N THR A 121 -1.74 -15.09 0.51
CA THR A 121 -1.83 -13.80 -0.18
C THR A 121 -2.72 -13.98 -1.39
N GLY A 122 -3.72 -13.13 -1.53
CA GLY A 122 -4.63 -13.22 -2.65
C GLY A 122 -6.06 -12.91 -2.27
N ASN A 123 -6.93 -13.03 -3.23
CA ASN A 123 -8.35 -12.81 -3.03
C ASN A 123 -9.18 -14.01 -3.48
N SER A 124 -10.31 -14.15 -2.85
CA SER A 124 -11.36 -15.07 -3.21
C SER A 124 -12.63 -14.25 -3.46
N GLY A 125 -12.87 -13.87 -4.72
CA GLY A 125 -14.04 -13.07 -5.09
C GLY A 125 -14.00 -11.63 -4.60
N GLY A 126 -12.82 -11.05 -4.39
CA GLY A 126 -12.62 -9.62 -4.05
C GLY A 126 -12.81 -9.26 -2.58
N PHE A 127 -13.17 -10.19 -1.72
CA PHE A 127 -13.46 -9.93 -0.31
C PHE A 127 -12.48 -10.64 0.63
N MET A 128 -12.51 -10.23 1.90
CA MET A 128 -11.77 -10.89 2.98
C MET A 128 -12.23 -12.33 3.16
N GLN A 129 -11.28 -13.21 3.46
CA GLN A 129 -11.54 -14.63 3.73
C GLN A 129 -11.97 -14.83 5.18
N THR A 130 -12.97 -15.66 5.39
CA THR A 130 -13.35 -16.10 6.74
C THR A 130 -12.30 -17.06 7.28
N LEU A 131 -11.90 -16.86 8.53
CA LEU A 131 -10.97 -17.75 9.22
C LEU A 131 -11.61 -19.08 9.55
N SER A 132 -10.91 -20.17 9.27
CA SER A 132 -11.28 -21.50 9.76
C SER A 132 -10.91 -21.68 11.25
N LYS A 133 -11.40 -22.77 11.84
CA LYS A 133 -11.00 -23.16 13.20
C LYS A 133 -9.48 -23.37 13.28
N ASP A 134 -8.88 -23.98 12.26
CA ASP A 134 -7.44 -24.27 12.22
C ASP A 134 -6.61 -22.99 12.00
N GLN A 135 -7.23 -21.92 11.51
CA GLN A 135 -6.64 -20.59 11.44
C GLN A 135 -6.91 -19.73 12.68
N LEU A 136 -7.29 -20.37 13.79
CA LEU A 136 -7.52 -19.75 15.10
C LEU A 136 -8.65 -18.70 15.10
N ASN A 137 -9.73 -18.95 14.35
CA ASN A 137 -10.93 -18.11 14.35
C ASN A 137 -11.37 -17.78 15.79
N ASN A 138 -11.56 -16.49 16.09
CA ASN A 138 -11.94 -15.97 17.41
C ASN A 138 -10.97 -16.30 18.56
N ARG A 139 -9.71 -16.65 18.26
CA ARG A 139 -8.70 -17.02 19.26
C ARG A 139 -7.41 -16.20 19.18
N ILE A 140 -7.27 -15.31 18.19
CA ILE A 140 -6.03 -14.56 17.95
C ILE A 140 -5.90 -13.42 18.97
N LYS A 141 -4.73 -13.30 19.60
CA LYS A 141 -4.37 -12.22 20.52
C LYS A 141 -3.12 -11.42 20.09
N SER A 142 -2.22 -12.03 19.32
CA SER A 142 -1.06 -11.36 18.76
C SER A 142 -0.68 -11.94 17.40
N PHE A 143 0.13 -11.23 16.65
CA PHE A 143 0.63 -11.71 15.36
C PHE A 143 1.97 -11.08 15.01
N ARG A 144 2.69 -11.74 14.09
CA ARG A 144 3.88 -11.25 13.39
C ARG A 144 3.55 -11.10 11.91
N LEU A 145 3.97 -9.99 11.33
CA LEU A 145 3.83 -9.73 9.90
C LEU A 145 5.18 -9.34 9.32
N LYS A 146 5.57 -9.99 8.24
CA LYS A 146 6.84 -9.75 7.58
C LYS A 146 6.83 -8.44 6.78
N ARG A 147 7.98 -7.78 6.71
CA ARG A 147 8.21 -6.61 5.84
C ARG A 147 7.71 -6.86 4.42
N GLY A 148 7.12 -5.85 3.82
CA GLY A 148 6.55 -5.91 2.48
C GLY A 148 5.21 -6.60 2.40
N TYR A 149 4.47 -6.67 3.52
CA TYR A 149 3.11 -7.18 3.57
C TYR A 149 2.17 -6.28 4.37
N MET A 150 0.90 -6.36 4.04
CA MET A 150 -0.21 -5.77 4.78
C MET A 150 -1.23 -6.85 5.12
N VAL A 151 -1.75 -6.83 6.34
CA VAL A 151 -2.89 -7.65 6.72
C VAL A 151 -4.03 -6.78 7.23
N THR A 152 -5.24 -7.07 6.75
CA THR A 152 -6.47 -6.52 7.31
C THR A 152 -7.20 -7.62 8.05
N PHE A 153 -7.58 -7.33 9.30
CA PHE A 153 -8.42 -8.21 10.11
C PHE A 153 -9.78 -7.56 10.35
N ALA A 154 -10.84 -8.39 10.38
CA ALA A 154 -12.18 -7.96 10.74
C ALA A 154 -12.82 -8.90 11.76
N LEU A 155 -13.75 -8.36 12.58
CA LEU A 155 -14.35 -9.08 13.70
C LEU A 155 -15.42 -10.09 13.28
N LYS A 156 -16.00 -9.94 12.08
CA LYS A 156 -17.05 -10.84 11.59
C LYS A 156 -16.61 -11.48 10.27
N GLU A 157 -17.28 -12.56 9.92
CA GLU A 157 -17.06 -13.30 8.69
C GLU A 157 -17.20 -12.42 7.43
N GLY A 158 -16.40 -12.72 6.40
CA GLY A 158 -16.43 -12.01 5.12
C GLY A 158 -16.10 -10.53 5.21
N GLY A 159 -15.29 -10.11 6.18
CA GLY A 159 -14.81 -8.74 6.31
C GLY A 159 -15.79 -7.76 6.95
N ARG A 160 -16.89 -8.24 7.54
CA ARG A 160 -17.90 -7.39 8.16
C ARG A 160 -17.49 -6.89 9.54
N GLY A 161 -18.16 -5.83 9.98
CA GLY A 161 -17.96 -5.21 11.30
C GLY A 161 -16.65 -4.44 11.38
N TYR A 162 -16.22 -4.18 12.62
CA TYR A 162 -14.97 -3.44 12.83
C TYR A 162 -13.78 -4.15 12.20
N SER A 163 -12.96 -3.42 11.47
CA SER A 163 -11.77 -3.92 10.81
C SER A 163 -10.60 -2.96 10.97
N ARG A 164 -9.38 -3.48 10.80
CA ARG A 164 -8.15 -2.69 10.88
C ARG A 164 -7.07 -3.25 9.97
N CYS A 165 -6.38 -2.36 9.26
CA CYS A 165 -5.20 -2.65 8.45
C CYS A 165 -3.93 -2.51 9.29
N PHE A 166 -2.96 -3.41 9.03
CA PHE A 166 -1.62 -3.38 9.63
C PHE A 166 -0.61 -3.56 8.51
N VAL A 167 0.34 -2.64 8.42
CA VAL A 167 1.34 -2.60 7.34
C VAL A 167 2.73 -2.78 7.93
N ALA A 168 3.51 -3.67 7.35
CA ALA A 168 4.93 -3.87 7.63
C ALA A 168 5.74 -3.34 6.43
N ASP A 169 6.00 -2.04 6.39
CA ASP A 169 6.65 -1.37 5.25
C ASP A 169 8.18 -1.32 5.35
N LYS A 170 8.71 -0.92 6.49
CA LYS A 170 10.17 -0.73 6.70
C LYS A 170 10.85 -1.89 7.44
N ALA A 171 10.10 -2.57 8.28
CA ALA A 171 10.57 -3.71 9.08
C ALA A 171 9.43 -4.71 9.28
N ASP A 172 9.77 -5.90 9.77
CA ASP A 172 8.79 -6.82 10.35
C ASP A 172 8.05 -6.15 11.51
N ILE A 173 6.78 -6.43 11.68
CA ILE A 173 6.03 -5.92 12.83
C ILE A 173 5.54 -7.04 13.73
N GLU A 174 5.59 -6.76 15.03
CA GLU A 174 5.06 -7.60 16.10
C GLU A 174 3.93 -6.86 16.81
N VAL A 175 2.73 -7.43 16.80
CA VAL A 175 1.55 -6.73 17.30
C VAL A 175 0.80 -7.56 18.34
N ASN A 176 0.69 -7.03 19.54
CA ASN A 176 -0.36 -7.43 20.48
C ASN A 176 -1.66 -6.71 20.11
N LEU A 177 -2.68 -7.47 19.73
CA LEU A 177 -3.95 -6.90 19.29
C LEU A 177 -4.58 -6.01 20.39
N PRO A 178 -5.24 -4.91 20.00
CA PRO A 178 -6.01 -4.12 20.95
C PRO A 178 -7.17 -4.93 21.54
N ALA A 179 -7.62 -4.58 22.75
CA ALA A 179 -8.64 -5.33 23.47
C ALA A 179 -9.91 -5.58 22.64
N LEU A 180 -10.31 -4.61 21.82
CA LEU A 180 -11.48 -4.72 20.93
C LEU A 180 -11.38 -5.89 19.94
N MET A 181 -10.17 -6.27 19.52
CA MET A 181 -9.93 -7.30 18.50
C MET A 181 -9.53 -8.64 19.06
N ARG A 182 -9.00 -8.70 20.30
CA ARG A 182 -8.52 -9.95 20.92
C ARG A 182 -9.65 -10.96 21.02
N ASN A 183 -9.38 -12.20 20.55
CA ASN A 183 -10.34 -13.31 20.54
C ASN A 183 -11.65 -13.03 19.78
N ARG A 184 -11.61 -12.12 18.80
CA ARG A 184 -12.82 -11.70 18.06
C ARG A 184 -12.63 -11.64 16.56
N ILE A 185 -11.43 -11.92 16.06
CA ILE A 185 -11.13 -11.86 14.62
C ILE A 185 -11.73 -13.08 13.94
N SER A 186 -12.56 -12.86 12.92
CA SER A 186 -13.21 -13.91 12.13
C SER A 186 -12.88 -13.85 10.65
N SER A 187 -12.21 -12.81 10.17
CA SER A 187 -11.77 -12.76 8.78
C SER A 187 -10.47 -11.97 8.61
N TYR A 188 -9.78 -12.26 7.52
CA TYR A 188 -8.52 -11.64 7.16
C TYR A 188 -8.41 -11.43 5.65
N ARG A 189 -7.53 -10.53 5.27
CA ARG A 189 -6.96 -10.46 3.93
C ARG A 189 -5.49 -10.06 4.01
N LEU A 190 -4.64 -10.78 3.30
CA LEU A 190 -3.19 -10.59 3.28
C LEU A 190 -2.78 -10.10 1.89
N PHE A 191 -2.13 -8.96 1.84
CA PHE A 191 -1.64 -8.33 0.62
C PHE A 191 -0.12 -8.28 0.60
N LYS A 192 0.47 -8.30 -0.60
CA LYS A 192 1.81 -7.75 -0.79
C LYS A 192 1.72 -6.23 -0.65
N TRP A 193 2.71 -5.64 0.00
CA TRP A 193 2.84 -4.20 0.16
C TRP A 193 4.02 -3.69 -0.66
N ASN A 194 3.79 -2.69 -1.50
CA ASN A 194 4.84 -1.96 -2.20
C ASN A 194 5.07 -0.63 -1.49
N ASP A 195 6.32 -0.26 -1.27
CA ASP A 195 6.67 1.05 -0.76
C ASP A 195 6.89 2.01 -1.95
N VAL A 196 5.82 2.41 -2.59
CA VAL A 196 5.85 3.27 -3.78
C VAL A 196 6.27 4.70 -3.42
N SER A 197 6.81 5.43 -4.41
CA SER A 197 7.11 6.86 -4.25
C SER A 197 5.85 7.66 -3.91
N LYS A 198 6.03 8.82 -3.29
CA LYS A 198 4.89 9.71 -2.97
C LYS A 198 4.22 10.30 -4.23
N ALA A 199 4.97 10.44 -5.32
CA ALA A 199 4.44 10.94 -6.58
C ALA A 199 3.82 9.82 -7.41
N GLY A 200 2.62 10.04 -7.92
CA GLY A 200 1.88 9.16 -8.81
C GLY A 200 1.19 9.96 -9.92
N LEU A 201 0.48 9.28 -10.79
CA LEU A 201 -0.29 9.92 -11.86
C LEU A 201 -1.76 9.54 -11.82
N ALA A 202 -2.62 10.53 -12.05
CA ALA A 202 -4.03 10.34 -12.28
C ALA A 202 -4.30 10.02 -13.76
N ASN A 203 -5.15 9.05 -14.02
CA ASN A 203 -5.68 8.70 -15.33
C ASN A 203 -4.62 8.36 -16.41
N ASP A 204 -3.43 7.93 -16.00
CA ASP A 204 -2.43 7.40 -16.93
C ASP A 204 -2.08 5.96 -16.59
N THR A 205 -2.73 5.04 -17.29
CA THR A 205 -2.51 3.60 -17.16
C THR A 205 -1.53 3.05 -18.19
N ARG A 206 -1.24 3.78 -19.27
CA ARG A 206 -0.35 3.33 -20.35
C ARG A 206 1.10 3.22 -19.91
N GLY A 207 1.51 4.01 -18.94
CA GLY A 207 2.83 3.95 -18.36
C GLY A 207 3.87 4.91 -18.97
N GLU A 208 3.60 5.51 -20.11
CA GLU A 208 4.53 6.44 -20.76
C GLU A 208 4.86 7.64 -19.90
N SER A 209 3.84 8.32 -19.36
CA SER A 209 4.03 9.47 -18.47
C SER A 209 4.62 9.03 -17.12
N ASN A 210 4.22 7.86 -16.60
CA ASN A 210 4.83 7.28 -15.40
C ASN A 210 6.32 7.01 -15.58
N ASP A 211 6.73 6.51 -16.76
CA ASP A 211 8.13 6.27 -17.07
C ASP A 211 8.91 7.58 -17.20
N ALA A 212 8.33 8.58 -17.87
CA ALA A 212 8.96 9.89 -18.05
C ALA A 212 9.17 10.65 -16.73
N LEU A 213 8.20 10.56 -15.81
CA LEU A 213 8.24 11.19 -14.49
C LEU A 213 8.82 10.29 -13.39
N ASN A 214 9.18 9.04 -13.75
CA ASN A 214 9.68 8.04 -12.82
C ASN A 214 8.75 7.84 -11.60
N THR A 215 7.45 7.70 -11.87
CA THR A 215 6.43 7.37 -10.86
C THR A 215 6.12 5.87 -10.87
N GLN A 216 5.79 5.30 -9.73
CA GLN A 216 5.59 3.87 -9.54
C GLN A 216 4.17 3.49 -9.14
N TRP A 217 3.25 4.45 -9.14
CA TRP A 217 1.84 4.17 -8.97
C TRP A 217 0.98 5.11 -9.80
N CYS A 218 -0.21 4.66 -10.12
CA CYS A 218 -1.23 5.44 -10.81
C CYS A 218 -2.62 4.94 -10.42
N TYR A 219 -3.62 5.71 -10.79
CA TYR A 219 -5.00 5.26 -10.83
C TYR A 219 -5.68 5.75 -12.12
N SER A 220 -6.77 5.10 -12.49
CA SER A 220 -7.67 5.58 -13.54
C SER A 220 -9.10 5.64 -13.02
N PHE A 221 -10.01 6.19 -13.81
CA PHE A 221 -11.43 6.17 -13.48
C PHE A 221 -12.01 4.76 -13.75
N GLY A 222 -11.82 3.86 -12.77
CA GLY A 222 -12.26 2.48 -12.85
C GLY A 222 -11.26 1.49 -12.24
N LEU A 223 -11.20 0.28 -12.81
CA LEU A 223 -10.33 -0.79 -12.28
C LEU A 223 -8.86 -0.59 -12.62
N GLY A 224 -8.53 0.26 -13.60
CA GLY A 224 -7.18 0.44 -14.12
C GLY A 224 -6.77 -0.68 -15.10
N GLU A 225 -5.50 -0.72 -15.41
CA GLU A 225 -4.91 -1.68 -16.36
C GLU A 225 -3.77 -2.49 -15.72
N ASN A 226 -3.34 -3.54 -16.40
CA ASN A 226 -2.16 -4.29 -16.00
C ASN A 226 -0.90 -3.47 -16.28
N THR A 227 -0.26 -3.02 -15.23
CA THR A 227 0.96 -2.20 -15.28
C THR A 227 2.24 -3.02 -15.07
N GLY A 228 2.15 -4.35 -14.99
CA GLY A 228 3.29 -5.22 -14.69
C GLY A 228 3.78 -5.05 -13.25
N ILE A 229 5.07 -5.35 -13.02
CA ILE A 229 5.66 -5.29 -11.67
C ILE A 229 6.23 -3.92 -11.32
N ASP A 230 6.30 -3.00 -12.28
CA ASP A 230 6.96 -1.69 -12.13
C ASP A 230 6.05 -0.60 -11.55
N ARG A 231 4.76 -0.83 -11.57
CA ARG A 231 3.75 0.13 -11.10
C ARG A 231 2.65 -0.54 -10.32
N GLU A 232 2.14 0.16 -9.32
CA GLU A 232 0.94 -0.19 -8.61
C GLU A 232 -0.24 0.60 -9.20
N CYS A 233 -1.23 -0.08 -9.75
CA CYS A 233 -2.46 0.54 -10.20
C CYS A 233 -3.52 0.43 -9.11
N VAL A 234 -3.96 1.58 -8.58
CA VAL A 234 -4.95 1.67 -7.51
C VAL A 234 -6.35 1.63 -8.13
N PRO A 235 -7.20 0.64 -7.83
CA PRO A 235 -8.57 0.62 -8.31
C PRO A 235 -9.37 1.77 -7.72
N HIS A 236 -10.32 2.29 -8.49
CA HIS A 236 -11.16 3.42 -8.13
C HIS A 236 -12.64 3.04 -8.22
N HIS A 237 -13.30 2.94 -7.08
CA HIS A 237 -14.75 2.89 -6.96
C HIS A 237 -15.28 4.31 -7.10
N ILE A 238 -15.85 4.66 -8.24
CA ILE A 238 -16.06 6.06 -8.62
C ILE A 238 -17.37 6.62 -8.07
N TYR A 239 -18.47 5.89 -8.25
CA TYR A 239 -19.82 6.33 -7.84
C TYR A 239 -20.77 5.13 -7.65
N GLU A 240 -21.79 5.31 -6.85
CA GLU A 240 -22.83 4.30 -6.57
C GLU A 240 -22.23 2.90 -6.31
N ASP A 241 -22.42 1.95 -7.21
CA ASP A 241 -21.86 0.60 -7.17
C ASP A 241 -20.95 0.34 -8.40
N TRP A 242 -20.27 1.35 -8.92
CA TRP A 242 -19.41 1.21 -10.10
C TRP A 242 -18.01 1.81 -9.95
N PRO A 243 -16.98 1.04 -10.30
CA PRO A 243 -16.95 -0.42 -10.31
C PRO A 243 -17.32 -0.96 -8.92
N ASN A 244 -18.09 -2.03 -8.85
CA ASN A 244 -18.53 -2.53 -7.54
C ASN A 244 -17.36 -3.00 -6.66
N ALA A 245 -17.61 -3.09 -5.36
CA ALA A 245 -16.59 -3.44 -4.36
C ALA A 245 -15.88 -4.76 -4.68
N ALA A 246 -16.60 -5.80 -5.12
CA ALA A 246 -16.01 -7.09 -5.47
C ALA A 246 -15.06 -6.97 -6.66
N ALA A 247 -15.44 -6.20 -7.68
CA ALA A 247 -14.57 -5.93 -8.84
C ALA A 247 -13.29 -5.20 -8.42
N CYS A 248 -13.39 -4.12 -7.65
CA CYS A 248 -12.23 -3.40 -7.12
C CYS A 248 -11.34 -4.29 -6.26
N GLY A 249 -11.95 -5.14 -5.42
CA GLY A 249 -11.23 -6.10 -4.59
C GLY A 249 -10.61 -7.25 -5.37
N SER A 250 -11.13 -7.59 -6.55
CA SER A 250 -10.67 -8.70 -7.38
C SER A 250 -9.60 -8.32 -8.39
N VAL A 251 -9.33 -7.03 -8.60
CA VAL A 251 -8.28 -6.59 -9.52
C VAL A 251 -7.00 -7.30 -9.16
N ASN A 252 -6.58 -8.17 -10.06
CA ASN A 252 -5.42 -9.05 -9.87
C ASN A 252 -4.43 -8.81 -11.01
N TYR A 253 -3.86 -7.63 -11.00
CA TYR A 253 -2.67 -7.36 -11.78
C TYR A 253 -1.47 -8.07 -11.13
N THR A 254 -0.30 -8.02 -11.74
CA THR A 254 0.92 -8.63 -11.20
C THR A 254 1.17 -8.23 -9.74
N THR A 255 0.65 -7.07 -9.32
CA THR A 255 0.57 -6.63 -7.94
C THR A 255 -0.83 -6.10 -7.66
N SER A 256 -1.66 -6.85 -6.92
CA SER A 256 -2.94 -6.31 -6.43
C SER A 256 -2.68 -5.15 -5.48
N SER A 257 -3.23 -3.96 -5.76
CA SER A 257 -3.08 -2.81 -4.86
C SER A 257 -3.75 -3.09 -3.51
N PRO A 258 -3.05 -2.88 -2.40
CA PRO A 258 -3.64 -2.91 -1.06
C PRO A 258 -4.49 -1.66 -0.76
N ASN A 259 -4.54 -0.70 -1.68
CA ASN A 259 -5.25 0.56 -1.56
C ASN A 259 -6.42 0.63 -2.55
N MET A 260 -7.43 1.44 -2.24
CA MET A 260 -8.58 1.73 -3.11
C MET A 260 -8.96 3.19 -3.00
N LYS A 261 -9.09 3.88 -4.14
CA LYS A 261 -9.80 5.17 -4.22
C LYS A 261 -11.29 4.93 -4.18
N THR A 262 -12.00 5.89 -3.60
CA THR A 262 -13.47 5.84 -3.55
C THR A 262 -14.09 7.16 -4.01
N ASN A 263 -15.29 7.10 -4.50
CA ASN A 263 -16.23 8.16 -4.86
C ASN A 263 -15.59 9.48 -5.33
N ASN A 264 -15.59 9.69 -6.64
CA ASN A 264 -15.02 10.89 -7.24
C ASN A 264 -15.95 12.10 -7.03
N GLU A 265 -15.45 13.16 -6.45
CA GLU A 265 -16.10 14.46 -6.32
C GLU A 265 -17.63 14.42 -6.09
N PRO A 266 -18.12 13.68 -5.10
CA PRO A 266 -19.55 13.32 -5.02
C PRO A 266 -20.50 14.52 -4.93
N ARG A 267 -20.01 15.72 -4.58
CA ARG A 267 -20.82 16.93 -4.50
C ARG A 267 -20.59 17.90 -5.67
N ASN A 268 -19.78 17.50 -6.63
CA ASN A 268 -19.58 18.29 -7.83
C ASN A 268 -20.80 18.14 -8.75
N THR A 269 -21.68 19.16 -8.79
CA THR A 269 -22.88 19.14 -9.63
C THR A 269 -22.58 19.31 -11.12
N ALA A 270 -21.35 19.61 -11.49
CA ALA A 270 -20.88 19.61 -12.87
C ALA A 270 -20.39 18.23 -13.32
N ASP A 271 -20.22 17.28 -12.40
CA ASP A 271 -19.95 15.89 -12.68
C ASP A 271 -21.26 15.17 -13.07
N ASP A 272 -21.17 14.13 -13.88
CA ASP A 272 -22.32 13.37 -14.37
C ASP A 272 -23.00 12.53 -13.25
N HIS A 273 -22.29 12.31 -12.11
CA HIS A 273 -22.73 11.41 -11.04
C HIS A 273 -22.60 12.01 -9.63
N PRO A 274 -23.34 13.09 -9.33
CA PRO A 274 -23.36 13.62 -7.97
C PRO A 274 -23.97 12.61 -6.99
N GLN A 275 -23.36 12.45 -5.81
CA GLN A 275 -23.77 11.48 -4.80
C GLN A 275 -24.02 12.17 -3.46
N THR A 276 -25.02 11.69 -2.76
CA THR A 276 -25.31 12.10 -1.38
C THR A 276 -24.44 11.32 -0.39
N LEU A 277 -24.29 11.85 0.83
CA LEU A 277 -23.61 11.17 1.90
C LEU A 277 -24.24 9.80 2.22
N ASP A 278 -25.57 9.70 2.22
CA ASP A 278 -26.28 8.46 2.54
C ASP A 278 -26.05 7.38 1.46
N GLU A 279 -26.05 7.73 0.19
CA GLU A 279 -25.73 6.80 -0.88
C GLU A 279 -24.32 6.21 -0.73
N ILE A 280 -23.34 7.03 -0.42
CA ILE A 280 -21.97 6.59 -0.17
C ILE A 280 -21.90 5.67 1.05
N LEU A 281 -22.52 6.06 2.17
CA LEU A 281 -22.52 5.27 3.39
C LEU A 281 -23.24 3.91 3.22
N ASN A 282 -24.28 3.84 2.39
CA ASN A 282 -24.97 2.59 2.09
C ASN A 282 -24.07 1.54 1.42
N ASN A 283 -23.10 1.97 0.63
CA ASN A 283 -22.14 1.09 -0.06
C ASN A 283 -20.86 0.83 0.77
N TRP A 284 -20.59 1.63 1.79
CA TRP A 284 -19.29 1.66 2.47
C TRP A 284 -18.89 0.34 3.14
N GLU A 285 -19.86 -0.39 3.73
CA GLU A 285 -19.55 -1.70 4.32
C GLU A 285 -19.05 -2.70 3.27
N SER A 286 -19.58 -2.66 2.05
CA SER A 286 -19.11 -3.50 0.95
C SER A 286 -17.66 -3.17 0.56
N LEU A 287 -17.29 -1.89 0.56
CA LEU A 287 -15.91 -1.46 0.31
C LEU A 287 -14.98 -1.94 1.43
N MET A 288 -15.37 -1.78 2.70
CA MET A 288 -14.56 -2.28 3.84
C MET A 288 -14.28 -3.78 3.76
N ARG A 289 -15.25 -4.58 3.26
CA ARG A 289 -15.13 -6.03 3.12
C ARG A 289 -14.04 -6.46 2.14
N THR A 290 -13.59 -5.58 1.25
CA THR A 290 -12.46 -5.88 0.36
C THR A 290 -11.14 -6.06 1.12
N GLY A 291 -11.03 -5.47 2.32
CA GLY A 291 -9.83 -5.48 3.12
C GLY A 291 -8.73 -4.53 2.64
N GLN A 292 -8.93 -3.83 1.51
CA GLN A 292 -8.01 -2.78 1.04
C GLN A 292 -8.06 -1.56 1.96
N ARG A 293 -7.01 -0.77 2.00
CA ARG A 293 -7.04 0.56 2.64
C ARG A 293 -7.91 1.46 1.79
N LEU A 294 -8.87 2.10 2.43
CA LEU A 294 -9.88 2.92 1.76
C LEU A 294 -9.54 4.40 1.89
N CYS A 295 -9.56 5.10 0.76
CA CYS A 295 -9.61 6.56 0.74
C CYS A 295 -10.99 7.07 1.18
N THR A 296 -11.09 8.30 1.69
CA THR A 296 -12.37 9.01 1.73
C THR A 296 -12.86 9.25 0.31
N PRO A 297 -14.15 9.56 0.11
CA PRO A 297 -14.58 10.23 -1.12
C PRO A 297 -13.69 11.45 -1.40
N SER A 298 -13.24 11.62 -2.65
CA SER A 298 -12.37 12.72 -3.04
C SER A 298 -13.16 14.03 -3.03
N SER A 299 -12.73 15.00 -2.24
CA SER A 299 -13.36 16.32 -2.23
C SER A 299 -12.72 17.24 -3.25
N TRP A 300 -13.50 17.83 -4.14
CA TRP A 300 -13.00 18.73 -5.18
C TRP A 300 -12.50 20.07 -4.64
N ASP A 301 -12.97 20.46 -3.45
CA ASP A 301 -12.63 21.74 -2.83
C ASP A 301 -11.62 21.63 -1.67
N GLY A 302 -11.08 20.43 -1.42
CA GLY A 302 -10.03 20.17 -0.42
C GLY A 302 -10.37 20.55 1.02
N SER A 303 -11.30 21.44 1.22
CA SER A 303 -11.67 22.01 2.51
C SER A 303 -13.15 21.85 2.84
N SER A 304 -13.91 21.14 2.02
CA SER A 304 -15.35 21.03 2.19
C SER A 304 -15.71 20.35 3.50
N GLY A 305 -16.75 20.86 4.11
CA GLY A 305 -17.37 20.22 5.27
C GLY A 305 -17.86 18.79 5.00
N PHE A 306 -17.94 18.38 3.73
CA PHE A 306 -18.36 17.05 3.34
C PHE A 306 -17.39 15.96 3.85
N ASN A 307 -16.10 16.11 3.68
CA ASN A 307 -15.13 15.14 4.19
C ASN A 307 -15.23 15.00 5.72
N GLN A 308 -15.43 16.10 6.43
CA GLN A 308 -15.64 16.04 7.89
C GLN A 308 -16.94 15.32 8.24
N GLN A 309 -18.06 15.65 7.58
CA GLN A 309 -19.34 14.96 7.78
C GLN A 309 -19.25 13.47 7.49
N PHE A 310 -18.53 13.09 6.43
CA PHE A 310 -18.28 11.70 6.09
C PHE A 310 -17.47 11.00 7.19
N LEU A 311 -16.36 11.59 7.63
CA LEU A 311 -15.49 11.01 8.65
C LEU A 311 -16.21 10.90 10.00
N ASP A 312 -16.99 11.90 10.42
CA ASP A 312 -17.80 11.85 11.64
C ASP A 312 -18.81 10.69 11.55
N SER A 313 -19.40 10.47 10.36
CA SER A 313 -20.35 9.39 10.14
C SER A 313 -19.68 7.99 10.18
N ILE A 314 -18.47 7.87 9.64
CA ILE A 314 -17.66 6.66 9.68
C ILE A 314 -17.25 6.34 11.11
N ASP A 315 -16.73 7.32 11.83
CA ASP A 315 -16.24 7.15 13.21
C ASP A 315 -17.39 6.81 14.16
N ALA A 316 -18.55 7.44 14.00
CA ALA A 316 -19.77 7.11 14.79
C ALA A 316 -20.25 5.67 14.57
N ARG A 317 -20.04 5.09 13.40
CA ARG A 317 -20.38 3.69 13.08
C ARG A 317 -19.29 2.70 13.49
N GLY A 318 -18.12 3.17 13.92
CA GLY A 318 -16.93 2.33 14.12
C GLY A 318 -16.46 1.68 12.83
N TRP A 319 -16.68 2.34 11.70
CA TRP A 319 -16.27 1.88 10.38
C TRP A 319 -14.85 2.33 10.06
N ARG A 320 -14.22 1.65 9.11
CA ARG A 320 -12.85 1.94 8.70
C ARG A 320 -12.83 2.86 7.48
N CYS A 321 -11.99 3.88 7.56
CA CYS A 321 -11.49 4.68 6.46
C CYS A 321 -10.04 5.04 6.78
N ASP A 322 -9.12 4.78 5.87
CA ASP A 322 -7.69 4.73 6.17
C ASP A 322 -6.91 5.95 5.70
N ILE A 323 -7.42 6.67 4.69
CA ILE A 323 -6.73 7.74 3.98
C ILE A 323 -7.72 8.89 3.75
N LEU A 324 -7.30 10.11 4.03
CA LEU A 324 -8.02 11.31 3.60
C LEU A 324 -7.60 11.61 2.15
N ASP A 325 -8.53 11.51 1.21
CA ASP A 325 -8.33 11.83 -0.20
C ASP A 325 -8.92 13.19 -0.53
N ILE A 326 -8.12 14.04 -1.20
CA ILE A 326 -8.53 15.39 -1.60
C ILE A 326 -8.07 15.70 -3.02
N HIS A 327 -8.84 16.57 -3.69
CA HIS A 327 -8.42 17.26 -4.89
C HIS A 327 -7.98 18.68 -4.54
N SER A 328 -6.98 19.21 -5.23
CA SER A 328 -6.44 20.55 -4.98
C SER A 328 -6.10 21.25 -6.28
N TYR A 329 -7.03 22.05 -6.77
CA TYR A 329 -6.90 22.84 -8.00
C TYR A 329 -6.65 24.32 -7.73
N TRP A 330 -6.23 24.65 -6.52
CA TRP A 330 -6.01 26.02 -6.10
C TRP A 330 -4.56 26.46 -6.25
N ALA A 331 -4.35 27.76 -6.07
CA ALA A 331 -3.02 28.31 -5.88
C ALA A 331 -2.31 27.64 -4.66
N MET A 332 -0.98 27.58 -4.70
CA MET A 332 -0.14 26.90 -3.71
C MET A 332 -0.48 27.19 -2.24
N GLY A 333 -1.06 28.34 -1.96
CA GLY A 333 -1.52 28.68 -0.61
C GLY A 333 -2.47 27.69 0.01
N SER A 334 -3.22 26.92 -0.78
CA SER A 334 -4.14 25.91 -0.26
C SER A 334 -3.42 24.72 0.39
N PHE A 335 -2.19 24.41 -0.01
CA PHE A 335 -1.41 23.34 0.63
C PHE A 335 -0.98 23.64 2.05
N TYR A 336 -0.90 24.89 2.46
CA TYR A 336 -0.60 25.24 3.84
C TYR A 336 -1.67 24.76 4.83
N SER A 337 -2.86 24.43 4.35
CA SER A 337 -3.93 23.87 5.16
C SER A 337 -3.80 22.36 5.44
N LEU A 338 -2.88 21.64 4.78
CA LEU A 338 -2.74 20.17 4.92
C LEU A 338 -2.49 19.75 6.38
N ASN A 339 -1.71 20.53 7.13
CA ASN A 339 -1.51 20.23 8.55
C ASN A 339 -2.82 20.29 9.34
N GLY A 340 -3.66 21.29 9.09
CA GLY A 340 -4.99 21.41 9.70
C GLY A 340 -5.90 20.23 9.34
N LEU A 341 -5.91 19.85 8.06
CA LEU A 341 -6.67 18.68 7.59
C LEU A 341 -6.19 17.40 8.27
N TYR A 342 -4.87 17.20 8.38
CA TYR A 342 -4.31 16.04 9.08
C TYR A 342 -4.68 16.03 10.57
N GLN A 343 -4.61 17.19 11.26
CA GLN A 343 -4.96 17.29 12.67
C GLN A 343 -6.43 16.94 12.92
N ASN A 344 -7.32 17.28 12.00
CA ASN A 344 -8.74 16.95 12.09
C ASN A 344 -9.03 15.50 11.72
N ALA A 345 -8.54 15.04 10.56
CA ALA A 345 -8.84 13.72 10.05
C ALA A 345 -8.08 12.58 10.76
N ARG A 346 -6.88 12.88 11.30
CA ARG A 346 -5.96 11.88 11.90
C ARG A 346 -5.66 10.70 10.96
N ARG A 347 -5.65 10.96 9.67
CA ARG A 347 -5.37 10.00 8.60
C ARG A 347 -4.30 10.56 7.67
N PRO A 348 -3.44 9.74 7.05
CA PRO A 348 -2.55 10.21 5.99
C PRO A 348 -3.37 10.85 4.87
N ILE A 349 -2.81 11.88 4.25
CA ILE A 349 -3.47 12.63 3.19
C ILE A 349 -2.91 12.18 1.85
N TRP A 350 -3.80 11.87 0.91
CA TRP A 350 -3.51 11.76 -0.50
C TRP A 350 -4.11 12.97 -1.23
N VAL A 351 -3.29 13.65 -2.03
CA VAL A 351 -3.75 14.63 -3.01
C VAL A 351 -3.75 13.90 -4.34
N THR A 352 -4.90 13.41 -4.76
CA THR A 352 -5.02 12.52 -5.91
C THR A 352 -5.23 13.25 -7.22
N GLU A 353 -5.73 14.47 -7.16
CA GLU A 353 -5.75 15.38 -8.28
C GLU A 353 -5.23 16.74 -7.85
N TRP A 354 -4.32 17.26 -8.65
CA TRP A 354 -3.68 18.52 -8.38
C TRP A 354 -3.34 19.27 -9.65
N CYS A 355 -3.60 20.55 -9.67
CA CYS A 355 -3.19 21.42 -10.74
C CYS A 355 -3.07 22.86 -10.23
N TRP A 356 -1.92 23.44 -10.40
CA TRP A 356 -1.74 24.86 -10.16
C TRP A 356 -2.31 25.67 -11.33
N GLY A 357 -3.29 26.53 -11.05
CA GLY A 357 -3.84 27.43 -12.06
C GLY A 357 -4.71 26.74 -13.10
N ALA A 358 -5.54 25.83 -12.67
CA ALA A 358 -6.59 25.26 -13.52
C ALA A 358 -7.43 26.38 -14.15
N SER A 359 -7.76 26.24 -15.43
CA SER A 359 -8.41 27.29 -16.23
C SER A 359 -9.76 27.76 -15.64
N TRP A 360 -10.45 26.89 -14.94
CA TRP A 360 -11.75 27.19 -14.30
C TRP A 360 -11.65 27.95 -12.98
N ASN A 361 -10.49 28.07 -12.36
CA ASN A 361 -10.32 28.83 -11.13
C ASN A 361 -9.71 30.21 -11.30
N ASN A 362 -9.52 30.66 -12.54
CA ASN A 362 -9.06 31.99 -12.94
C ASN A 362 -7.74 32.46 -12.32
N ASN A 363 -6.91 31.59 -11.76
CA ASN A 363 -5.71 32.05 -11.09
C ASN A 363 -4.49 32.27 -12.02
N GLY A 364 -4.62 31.96 -13.31
CA GLY A 364 -3.67 32.35 -14.36
C GLY A 364 -2.21 31.91 -14.17
N ALA A 365 -1.97 30.98 -13.24
CA ALA A 365 -0.63 30.64 -12.80
C ALA A 365 0.24 30.04 -13.91
N PHE A 366 -0.34 29.26 -14.82
CA PHE A 366 0.39 28.73 -15.97
C PHE A 366 0.86 29.80 -16.94
N ALA A 367 0.13 30.91 -17.07
CA ALA A 367 0.54 32.03 -17.95
C ALA A 367 1.83 32.70 -17.47
N ASN A 368 2.20 32.51 -16.22
CA ASN A 368 3.35 33.14 -15.58
C ASN A 368 4.58 32.21 -15.44
N GLY A 369 4.55 31.05 -16.10
CA GLY A 369 5.71 30.14 -16.12
C GLY A 369 6.06 29.56 -14.76
N VAL A 370 5.06 29.20 -13.93
CA VAL A 370 5.30 28.47 -12.68
C VAL A 370 5.89 27.12 -13.04
N THR A 371 7.14 26.89 -12.65
CA THR A 371 7.77 25.57 -12.67
C THR A 371 7.44 24.85 -11.37
N GLU A 372 7.16 23.54 -11.44
CA GLU A 372 6.94 22.66 -10.30
C GLU A 372 8.12 22.64 -9.32
#